data_55e27ef98cc5dfefecd05d0c873ab2f1
#
_entry.id   55e27ef98cc5dfefecd05d0c873ab2f1
#
_cell.length_a   1.000
_cell.length_b   1.000
_cell.length_c   1.000
_cell.angle_alpha   90.00
_cell.angle_beta   90.00
_cell.angle_gamma   90.00
#
_symmetry.space_group_name_H-M   'P 1'
#
loop_
_entity.id
_entity.type
_entity.pdbx_description
1 polymer ?
#
loop_
_entity_poly.entity_id
_entity_poly.type
_entity_poly.pdbx_seq_one_letter_code
_entity_poly.pdbx_strand_id
1 'polypeptide(L)'
;RHGKLTNHKKFNEATAILAGDSLLNNAYIIISKDLQQSLKESKTEKNQEEILNNKIKVFNEFSNAVDRMIAGEYVDTEYEGKDITTEDLDYIHQNKTGALLKLCVRMGAILANASEEDAKSLTIYAEKIGLAFQIKDDILSEEGDEKVLGKPVGNDKEMEKCTYVSKYGLQKSKEILENITNEAIQELDKYGEKAIFLKELAKYIQNRNK
;
A
#
# COMPACT_ATOMS: atom_id res chain seq x y z
N ARG A 1 11.56 1.91 -16.61
CA ARG A 1 11.35 1.23 -15.33
C ARG A 1 11.06 -0.25 -15.59
N HIS A 2 11.60 -1.16 -14.83
CA HIS A 2 11.51 -2.61 -15.08
C HIS A 2 11.95 -3.01 -16.51
N GLY A 3 13.02 -2.40 -17.00
CA GLY A 3 13.57 -2.64 -18.35
C GLY A 3 12.73 -2.08 -19.50
N LYS A 4 11.71 -1.24 -19.22
CA LYS A 4 10.84 -0.61 -20.23
C LYS A 4 10.82 0.91 -20.06
N LEU A 5 10.59 1.61 -21.17
CA LEU A 5 10.34 3.05 -21.14
C LEU A 5 9.06 3.34 -20.35
N THR A 6 9.12 4.36 -19.49
CA THR A 6 7.93 4.91 -18.82
C THR A 6 7.00 5.58 -19.82
N ASN A 7 5.71 5.77 -19.47
CA ASN A 7 4.71 6.36 -20.35
C ASN A 7 5.14 7.73 -20.86
N HIS A 8 5.67 8.61 -20.01
CA HIS A 8 6.10 9.95 -20.43
C HIS A 8 7.30 9.92 -21.39
N LYS A 9 8.19 8.91 -21.29
CA LYS A 9 9.30 8.72 -22.21
C LYS A 9 8.88 8.07 -23.52
N LYS A 10 7.86 7.19 -23.47
CA LYS A 10 7.38 6.47 -24.66
C LYS A 10 6.37 7.29 -25.49
N PHE A 11 5.54 8.09 -24.84
CA PHE A 11 4.49 8.91 -25.48
C PHE A 11 4.79 10.39 -25.26
N ASN A 12 4.34 11.00 -24.16
CA ASN A 12 4.64 12.35 -23.69
C ASN A 12 4.09 12.52 -22.26
N GLU A 13 4.43 13.65 -21.62
CA GLU A 13 4.02 13.94 -20.24
C GLU A 13 2.49 14.08 -20.10
N ALA A 14 1.84 14.82 -21.01
CA ALA A 14 0.39 15.00 -20.97
C ALA A 14 -0.35 13.65 -21.07
N THR A 15 0.07 12.78 -21.99
CA THR A 15 -0.50 11.43 -22.11
C THR A 15 -0.28 10.60 -20.85
N ALA A 16 0.88 10.71 -20.20
CA ALA A 16 1.17 9.96 -18.98
C ALA A 16 0.28 10.41 -17.81
N ILE A 17 0.09 11.73 -17.64
CA ILE A 17 -0.79 12.30 -16.60
C ILE A 17 -2.23 11.86 -16.84
N LEU A 18 -2.78 12.09 -18.05
CA LEU A 18 -4.17 11.73 -18.38
C LEU A 18 -4.43 10.22 -18.28
N ALA A 19 -3.43 9.38 -18.58
CA ALA A 19 -3.54 7.93 -18.38
C ALA A 19 -3.65 7.57 -16.88
N GLY A 20 -2.89 8.23 -16.03
CA GLY A 20 -2.98 8.07 -14.57
C GLY A 20 -4.35 8.49 -14.05
N ASP A 21 -4.83 9.68 -14.44
CA ASP A 21 -6.16 10.18 -14.06
C ASP A 21 -7.28 9.23 -14.52
N SER A 22 -7.17 8.73 -15.75
CA SER A 22 -8.14 7.77 -16.30
C SER A 22 -8.15 6.46 -15.55
N LEU A 23 -6.99 5.91 -15.16
CA LEU A 23 -6.90 4.67 -14.37
C LEU A 23 -7.52 4.86 -12.99
N LEU A 24 -7.23 5.97 -12.30
CA LEU A 24 -7.81 6.27 -11.01
C LEU A 24 -9.33 6.44 -11.11
N ASN A 25 -9.81 7.21 -12.10
CA ASN A 25 -11.24 7.39 -12.32
C ASN A 25 -11.95 6.07 -12.67
N ASN A 26 -11.29 5.16 -13.41
CA ASN A 26 -11.85 3.83 -13.68
C ASN A 26 -12.08 3.01 -12.42
N ALA A 27 -11.26 3.13 -11.40
CA ALA A 27 -11.48 2.46 -10.11
C ALA A 27 -12.79 2.96 -9.46
N TYR A 28 -13.04 4.28 -9.47
CA TYR A 28 -14.32 4.85 -9.00
C TYR A 28 -15.51 4.36 -9.83
N ILE A 29 -15.37 4.28 -11.15
CA ILE A 29 -16.43 3.77 -12.05
C ILE A 29 -16.76 2.31 -11.71
N ILE A 30 -15.76 1.46 -11.46
CA ILE A 30 -15.97 0.05 -11.13
C ILE A 30 -16.75 -0.09 -9.83
N ILE A 31 -16.34 0.61 -8.76
CA ILE A 31 -17.01 0.57 -7.46
C ILE A 31 -18.44 1.13 -7.57
N SER A 32 -18.62 2.23 -8.30
CA SER A 32 -19.96 2.83 -8.52
C SER A 32 -20.90 1.88 -9.27
N LYS A 33 -20.42 1.18 -10.31
CA LYS A 33 -21.20 0.17 -11.03
C LYS A 33 -21.59 -1.01 -10.13
N ASP A 34 -20.67 -1.48 -9.30
CA ASP A 34 -20.93 -2.55 -8.34
C ASP A 34 -22.00 -2.15 -7.31
N LEU A 35 -21.96 -0.90 -6.81
CA LEU A 35 -23.02 -0.35 -5.96
C LEU A 35 -24.38 -0.29 -6.68
N GLN A 36 -24.42 0.20 -7.93
CA GLN A 36 -25.65 0.25 -8.73
C GLN A 36 -26.24 -1.14 -8.98
N GLN A 37 -25.39 -2.13 -9.25
CA GLN A 37 -25.84 -3.51 -9.45
C GLN A 37 -26.49 -4.06 -8.19
N SER A 38 -25.88 -3.87 -7.04
CA SER A 38 -26.41 -4.30 -5.76
C SER A 38 -27.77 -3.65 -5.42
N LEU A 39 -27.94 -2.36 -5.73
CA LEU A 39 -29.23 -1.68 -5.56
C LEU A 39 -30.34 -2.28 -6.42
N LYS A 40 -30.02 -2.79 -7.63
CA LYS A 40 -30.99 -3.45 -8.51
C LYS A 40 -31.36 -4.84 -8.02
N GLU A 41 -30.39 -5.58 -7.51
CA GLU A 41 -30.55 -6.94 -6.99
C GLU A 41 -31.24 -6.95 -5.63
N SER A 42 -31.21 -5.81 -4.92
CA SER A 42 -31.68 -5.63 -3.54
C SER A 42 -33.18 -5.87 -3.30
N LYS A 43 -33.95 -6.13 -4.32
CA LYS A 43 -35.40 -6.34 -4.17
C LYS A 43 -35.78 -7.77 -3.79
N THR A 44 -34.87 -8.70 -3.68
CA THR A 44 -35.14 -10.14 -3.60
C THR A 44 -34.47 -10.93 -2.48
N GLU A 45 -33.47 -10.38 -1.76
CA GLU A 45 -32.68 -11.13 -0.78
C GLU A 45 -32.72 -10.61 0.65
N LYS A 46 -32.70 -11.52 1.61
CA LYS A 46 -32.86 -11.27 3.06
C LYS A 46 -31.70 -10.47 3.71
N ASN A 47 -30.53 -10.37 3.07
CA ASN A 47 -29.30 -9.77 3.63
C ASN A 47 -28.82 -8.53 2.87
N GLN A 48 -29.70 -7.87 2.15
CA GLN A 48 -29.28 -6.88 1.16
C GLN A 48 -28.93 -5.52 1.73
N GLU A 49 -29.57 -5.11 2.79
CA GLU A 49 -29.20 -3.87 3.50
C GLU A 49 -27.76 -3.96 4.01
N GLU A 50 -27.37 -5.12 4.52
CA GLU A 50 -26.03 -5.39 5.02
C GLU A 50 -25.00 -5.38 3.88
N ILE A 51 -25.29 -6.05 2.77
CA ILE A 51 -24.43 -6.07 1.57
C ILE A 51 -24.23 -4.65 1.04
N LEU A 52 -25.30 -3.88 0.92
CA LEU A 52 -25.24 -2.50 0.45
C LEU A 52 -24.44 -1.61 1.41
N ASN A 53 -24.66 -1.74 2.71
CA ASN A 53 -23.93 -1.00 3.74
C ASN A 53 -22.42 -1.31 3.68
N ASN A 54 -22.04 -2.57 3.48
CA ASN A 54 -20.64 -2.95 3.34
C ASN A 54 -20.01 -2.37 2.06
N LYS A 55 -20.73 -2.37 0.95
CA LYS A 55 -20.24 -1.75 -0.29
C LYS A 55 -20.10 -0.23 -0.17
N ILE A 56 -21.00 0.43 0.55
CA ILE A 56 -20.87 1.86 0.87
C ILE A 56 -19.64 2.10 1.77
N LYS A 57 -19.39 1.25 2.77
CA LYS A 57 -18.19 1.32 3.60
C LYS A 57 -16.92 1.15 2.75
N VAL A 58 -16.91 0.19 1.83
CA VAL A 58 -15.80 -0.02 0.89
C VAL A 58 -15.55 1.23 0.05
N PHE A 59 -16.60 1.85 -0.49
CA PHE A 59 -16.46 3.10 -1.25
C PHE A 59 -15.84 4.24 -0.42
N ASN A 60 -16.30 4.40 0.82
CA ASN A 60 -15.76 5.39 1.74
C ASN A 60 -14.28 5.12 2.08
N GLU A 61 -13.94 3.87 2.41
CA GLU A 61 -12.54 3.46 2.68
C GLU A 61 -11.65 3.71 1.46
N PHE A 62 -12.14 3.38 0.25
CA PHE A 62 -11.42 3.61 -0.99
C PHE A 62 -11.16 5.10 -1.22
N SER A 63 -12.19 5.95 -1.10
CA SER A 63 -12.06 7.39 -1.31
C SER A 63 -11.09 8.02 -0.32
N ASN A 64 -11.17 7.65 0.96
CA ASN A 64 -10.25 8.13 2.00
C ASN A 64 -8.81 7.62 1.79
N ALA A 65 -8.63 6.39 1.32
CA ALA A 65 -7.29 5.85 1.05
C ALA A 65 -6.62 6.53 -0.14
N VAL A 66 -7.40 6.87 -1.18
CA VAL A 66 -6.91 7.67 -2.32
C VAL A 66 -6.49 9.07 -1.88
N ASP A 67 -7.30 9.74 -1.07
CA ASP A 67 -6.97 11.07 -0.53
C ASP A 67 -5.68 11.03 0.30
N ARG A 68 -5.53 10.04 1.18
CA ARG A 68 -4.30 9.82 1.95
C ARG A 68 -3.09 9.55 1.08
N MET A 69 -3.25 8.72 0.03
CA MET A 69 -2.16 8.45 -0.91
C MET A 69 -1.69 9.73 -1.59
N ILE A 70 -2.61 10.58 -2.04
CA ILE A 70 -2.31 11.87 -2.67
C ILE A 70 -1.58 12.79 -1.68
N ALA A 71 -2.07 12.88 -0.43
CA ALA A 71 -1.44 13.67 0.61
C ALA A 71 -0.03 13.14 0.94
N GLY A 72 0.15 11.84 1.04
CA GLY A 72 1.46 11.22 1.28
C GLY A 72 2.45 11.47 0.17
N GLU A 73 2.02 11.37 -1.09
CA GLU A 73 2.85 11.69 -2.26
C GLU A 73 3.22 13.17 -2.31
N TYR A 74 2.28 14.05 -2.00
CA TYR A 74 2.53 15.49 -1.94
C TYR A 74 3.60 15.83 -0.88
N VAL A 75 3.47 15.28 0.33
CA VAL A 75 4.45 15.52 1.41
C VAL A 75 5.82 14.93 1.06
N ASP A 76 5.88 13.74 0.45
CA ASP A 76 7.13 13.15 -0.02
C ASP A 76 7.85 14.07 -1.03
N THR A 77 7.10 14.65 -1.96
CA THR A 77 7.64 15.58 -2.96
C THR A 77 8.09 16.90 -2.33
N GLU A 78 7.30 17.46 -1.41
CA GLU A 78 7.64 18.71 -0.73
C GLU A 78 8.86 18.60 0.19
N TYR A 79 9.17 17.37 0.65
CA TYR A 79 10.27 17.09 1.56
C TYR A 79 11.54 16.56 0.86
N GLU A 80 11.56 16.49 -0.47
CA GLU A 80 12.80 16.19 -1.21
C GLU A 80 13.89 17.21 -0.88
N GLY A 81 15.08 16.73 -0.57
CA GLY A 81 16.23 17.56 -0.19
C GLY A 81 16.15 18.17 1.22
N LYS A 82 15.17 17.79 2.05
CA LYS A 82 15.05 18.28 3.43
C LYS A 82 15.39 17.18 4.44
N ASP A 83 16.01 17.58 5.56
CA ASP A 83 16.11 16.71 6.73
C ASP A 83 14.78 16.74 7.49
N ILE A 84 14.05 15.62 7.46
CA ILE A 84 12.73 15.49 8.08
C ILE A 84 12.80 14.65 9.34
N THR A 85 11.79 14.74 10.20
CA THR A 85 11.69 13.91 11.40
C THR A 85 11.35 12.46 11.06
N THR A 86 11.49 11.57 12.04
CA THR A 86 11.03 10.18 11.89
C THR A 86 9.51 10.10 11.74
N GLU A 87 8.80 10.98 12.45
CA GLU A 87 7.34 11.09 12.37
C GLU A 87 6.87 11.51 10.98
N ASP A 88 7.59 12.43 10.32
CA ASP A 88 7.32 12.83 8.94
C ASP A 88 7.54 11.67 7.96
N LEU A 89 8.65 10.92 8.14
CA LEU A 89 8.96 9.75 7.32
C LEU A 89 7.89 8.65 7.49
N ASP A 90 7.47 8.38 8.72
CA ASP A 90 6.40 7.44 9.02
C ASP A 90 5.07 7.89 8.40
N TYR A 91 4.76 9.20 8.47
CA TYR A 91 3.58 9.75 7.82
C TYR A 91 3.60 9.52 6.30
N ILE A 92 4.72 9.79 5.63
CA ILE A 92 4.89 9.55 4.20
C ILE A 92 4.65 8.07 3.88
N HIS A 93 5.30 7.16 4.56
CA HIS A 93 5.20 5.73 4.30
C HIS A 93 3.80 5.19 4.54
N GLN A 94 3.14 5.61 5.63
CA GLN A 94 1.78 5.18 5.97
C GLN A 94 0.74 5.68 4.97
N ASN A 95 0.94 6.85 4.40
CA ASN A 95 -0.05 7.46 3.51
C ASN A 95 0.26 7.19 2.03
N LYS A 96 1.47 7.44 1.56
CA LYS A 96 1.85 7.26 0.15
C LYS A 96 1.61 5.83 -0.37
N THR A 97 2.00 4.83 0.41
CA THR A 97 1.91 3.40 0.03
C THR A 97 1.02 2.62 0.99
N GLY A 98 1.19 2.83 2.30
CA GLY A 98 0.49 2.09 3.34
C GLY A 98 -1.02 2.22 3.25
N ALA A 99 -1.55 3.38 2.85
CA ALA A 99 -2.98 3.62 2.75
C ALA A 99 -3.68 2.66 1.77
N LEU A 100 -3.10 2.45 0.57
CA LEU A 100 -3.68 1.55 -0.41
C LEU A 100 -3.50 0.07 -0.05
N LEU A 101 -2.38 -0.32 0.56
CA LEU A 101 -2.20 -1.69 1.05
C LEU A 101 -3.19 -2.01 2.17
N LYS A 102 -3.37 -1.09 3.12
CA LYS A 102 -4.38 -1.20 4.17
C LYS A 102 -5.78 -1.29 3.60
N LEU A 103 -6.11 -0.46 2.62
CA LEU A 103 -7.39 -0.49 1.92
C LEU A 103 -7.69 -1.88 1.36
N CYS A 104 -6.75 -2.51 0.64
CA CYS A 104 -6.97 -3.83 0.03
C CYS A 104 -7.38 -4.88 1.07
N VAL A 105 -6.71 -4.91 2.22
CA VAL A 105 -7.01 -5.87 3.30
C VAL A 105 -8.36 -5.53 3.95
N ARG A 106 -8.62 -4.26 4.23
CA ARG A 106 -9.86 -3.81 4.86
C ARG A 106 -11.07 -4.01 3.97
N MET A 107 -10.96 -3.77 2.67
CA MET A 107 -12.04 -4.08 1.72
C MET A 107 -12.43 -5.56 1.77
N GLY A 108 -11.42 -6.45 1.77
CA GLY A 108 -11.67 -7.89 1.91
C GLY A 108 -12.39 -8.24 3.21
N ALA A 109 -11.95 -7.67 4.33
CA ALA A 109 -12.57 -7.89 5.64
C ALA A 109 -14.02 -7.38 5.69
N ILE A 110 -14.29 -6.17 5.19
CA ILE A 110 -15.62 -5.57 5.15
C ILE A 110 -16.59 -6.42 4.30
N LEU A 111 -16.15 -6.80 3.09
CA LEU A 111 -16.99 -7.60 2.17
C LEU A 111 -17.24 -9.01 2.68
N ALA A 112 -16.33 -9.56 3.49
CA ALA A 112 -16.47 -10.85 4.15
C ALA A 112 -17.25 -10.79 5.47
N ASN A 113 -17.78 -9.63 5.87
CA ASN A 113 -18.46 -9.43 7.17
C ASN A 113 -17.59 -9.85 8.36
N ALA A 114 -16.29 -9.52 8.31
CA ALA A 114 -15.39 -9.82 9.39
C ALA A 114 -15.85 -9.18 10.72
N SER A 115 -15.63 -9.87 11.83
CA SER A 115 -15.86 -9.30 13.17
C SER A 115 -15.00 -8.04 13.39
N GLU A 116 -15.38 -7.20 14.34
CA GLU A 116 -14.58 -6.01 14.70
C GLU A 116 -13.16 -6.40 15.14
N GLU A 117 -13.04 -7.51 15.87
CA GLU A 117 -11.76 -8.05 16.31
C GLU A 117 -10.89 -8.49 15.11
N ASP A 118 -11.49 -9.21 14.14
CA ASP A 118 -10.78 -9.65 12.95
C ASP A 118 -10.41 -8.47 12.06
N ALA A 119 -11.32 -7.53 11.87
CA ALA A 119 -11.05 -6.30 11.11
C ALA A 119 -9.90 -5.49 11.74
N LYS A 120 -9.80 -5.45 13.08
CA LYS A 120 -8.69 -4.81 13.80
C LYS A 120 -7.37 -5.53 13.57
N SER A 121 -7.29 -6.86 13.78
CA SER A 121 -6.07 -7.64 13.55
C SER A 121 -5.60 -7.54 12.10
N LEU A 122 -6.51 -7.66 11.13
CA LEU A 122 -6.20 -7.51 9.71
C LEU A 122 -5.73 -6.09 9.37
N THR A 123 -6.27 -5.07 10.02
CA THR A 123 -5.81 -3.67 9.87
C THR A 123 -4.37 -3.52 10.36
N ILE A 124 -4.05 -4.03 11.57
CA ILE A 124 -2.69 -3.97 12.12
C ILE A 124 -1.71 -4.72 11.22
N TYR A 125 -2.09 -5.92 10.76
CA TYR A 125 -1.31 -6.65 9.76
C TYR A 125 -1.01 -5.80 8.53
N ALA A 126 -2.03 -5.18 7.94
CA ALA A 126 -1.90 -4.38 6.73
C ALA A 126 -1.00 -3.15 6.92
N GLU A 127 -1.10 -2.47 8.05
CA GLU A 127 -0.25 -1.32 8.41
C GLU A 127 1.22 -1.75 8.54
N LYS A 128 1.47 -2.88 9.20
CA LYS A 128 2.83 -3.41 9.36
C LYS A 128 3.46 -3.86 8.05
N ILE A 129 2.73 -4.57 7.19
CA ILE A 129 3.29 -4.98 5.89
C ILE A 129 3.45 -3.79 4.94
N GLY A 130 2.61 -2.76 5.05
CA GLY A 130 2.76 -1.52 4.29
C GLY A 130 4.07 -0.80 4.65
N LEU A 131 4.35 -0.68 5.94
CA LEU A 131 5.61 -0.11 6.43
C LEU A 131 6.81 -1.01 6.07
N ALA A 132 6.69 -2.33 6.25
CA ALA A 132 7.73 -3.28 5.85
C ALA A 132 8.06 -3.18 4.36
N PHE A 133 7.05 -2.97 3.51
CA PHE A 133 7.24 -2.78 2.07
C PHE A 133 8.11 -1.55 1.78
N GLN A 134 7.87 -0.43 2.44
CA GLN A 134 8.64 0.81 2.25
C GLN A 134 10.07 0.68 2.80
N ILE A 135 10.24 0.14 4.01
CA ILE A 135 11.59 -0.10 4.57
C ILE A 135 12.39 -1.02 3.65
N LYS A 136 11.73 -2.02 3.05
CA LYS A 136 12.40 -2.91 2.09
C LYS A 136 12.78 -2.18 0.81
N ASP A 137 11.95 -1.26 0.31
CA ASP A 137 12.30 -0.41 -0.84
C ASP A 137 13.51 0.46 -0.53
N ASP A 138 13.58 1.09 0.65
CA ASP A 138 14.71 1.88 1.11
C ASP A 138 16.00 1.05 1.17
N ILE A 139 15.93 -0.18 1.70
CA ILE A 139 17.06 -1.13 1.74
C ILE A 139 17.51 -1.51 0.32
N LEU A 140 16.56 -1.81 -0.57
CA LEU A 140 16.86 -2.18 -1.95
C LEU A 140 17.44 -1.02 -2.75
N SER A 141 17.06 0.22 -2.44
CA SER A 141 17.66 1.41 -3.04
C SER A 141 19.13 1.58 -2.69
N GLU A 142 19.57 1.07 -1.53
CA GLU A 142 20.96 1.12 -1.09
C GLU A 142 21.80 -0.08 -1.54
N GLU A 143 21.25 -1.32 -1.45
CA GLU A 143 21.98 -2.57 -1.67
C GLU A 143 21.61 -3.29 -2.98
N GLY A 144 20.57 -2.84 -3.68
CA GLY A 144 20.03 -3.57 -4.82
C GLY A 144 20.98 -3.65 -6.00
N ASP A 145 20.82 -4.66 -6.84
CA ASP A 145 21.44 -4.76 -8.15
C ASP A 145 20.57 -4.06 -9.20
N GLU A 146 21.08 -3.02 -9.87
CA GLU A 146 20.36 -2.26 -10.90
C GLU A 146 19.75 -3.14 -11.99
N LYS A 147 20.43 -4.23 -12.37
CA LYS A 147 19.94 -5.17 -13.38
C LYS A 147 18.72 -5.96 -12.91
N VAL A 148 18.67 -6.25 -11.61
CA VAL A 148 17.56 -6.99 -10.99
C VAL A 148 16.39 -6.05 -10.70
N LEU A 149 16.68 -4.86 -10.16
CA LEU A 149 15.68 -3.84 -9.81
C LEU A 149 15.04 -3.19 -11.04
N GLY A 150 15.76 -3.11 -12.16
CA GLY A 150 15.33 -2.40 -13.36
C GLY A 150 15.19 -0.89 -13.18
N LYS A 151 15.81 -0.33 -12.13
CA LYS A 151 15.95 1.11 -11.83
C LYS A 151 17.37 1.38 -11.29
N PRO A 152 17.91 2.61 -11.42
CA PRO A 152 19.19 2.96 -10.81
C PRO A 152 19.20 2.73 -9.30
N VAL A 153 20.32 2.24 -8.78
CA VAL A 153 20.60 2.16 -7.33
C VAL A 153 21.12 3.51 -6.86
N GLY A 154 20.74 3.91 -5.64
CA GLY A 154 21.13 5.22 -5.09
C GLY A 154 20.29 6.40 -5.58
N ASN A 155 19.19 6.17 -6.30
CA ASN A 155 18.31 7.25 -6.77
C ASN A 155 17.78 8.10 -5.61
N ASP A 156 17.49 7.49 -4.44
CA ASP A 156 17.04 8.21 -3.25
C ASP A 156 18.16 9.12 -2.69
N LYS A 157 19.44 8.70 -2.81
CA LYS A 157 20.60 9.54 -2.47
C LYS A 157 20.78 10.69 -3.46
N GLU A 158 20.60 10.45 -4.76
CA GLU A 158 20.68 11.50 -5.78
C GLU A 158 19.56 12.53 -5.63
N MET A 159 18.36 12.10 -5.16
CA MET A 159 17.23 12.97 -4.86
C MET A 159 17.25 13.52 -3.42
N GLU A 160 18.32 13.23 -2.66
CA GLU A 160 18.47 13.62 -1.26
C GLU A 160 17.25 13.24 -0.39
N LYS A 161 16.60 12.11 -0.70
CA LYS A 161 15.44 11.65 0.05
C LYS A 161 15.84 11.10 1.41
N CYS A 162 15.06 11.45 2.41
CA CYS A 162 15.14 10.83 3.72
C CYS A 162 14.52 9.43 3.67
N THR A 163 15.26 8.42 4.13
CA THR A 163 14.86 7.01 4.14
C THR A 163 15.13 6.39 5.51
N TYR A 164 14.58 5.21 5.78
CA TYR A 164 14.95 4.45 6.98
C TYR A 164 16.45 4.16 7.03
N VAL A 165 17.07 3.88 5.87
CA VAL A 165 18.50 3.63 5.82
C VAL A 165 19.32 4.88 6.14
N SER A 166 18.91 6.06 5.66
CA SER A 166 19.60 7.31 5.99
C SER A 166 19.44 7.70 7.46
N LYS A 167 18.31 7.39 8.10
CA LYS A 167 18.02 7.71 9.51
C LYS A 167 18.64 6.74 10.50
N TYR A 168 18.56 5.44 10.22
CA TYR A 168 18.94 4.40 11.18
C TYR A 168 20.17 3.59 10.77
N GLY A 169 20.63 3.76 9.54
CA GLY A 169 21.65 2.90 8.94
C GLY A 169 21.06 1.56 8.46
N LEU A 170 21.76 0.94 7.52
CA LEU A 170 21.32 -0.25 6.81
C LEU A 170 21.03 -1.45 7.73
N GLN A 171 21.94 -1.75 8.67
CA GLN A 171 21.79 -2.90 9.57
C GLN A 171 20.56 -2.75 10.47
N LYS A 172 20.36 -1.55 11.04
CA LYS A 172 19.22 -1.28 11.90
C LYS A 172 17.90 -1.31 11.14
N SER A 173 17.89 -0.82 9.90
CA SER A 173 16.71 -0.90 9.03
C SER A 173 16.31 -2.35 8.72
N LYS A 174 17.28 -3.25 8.53
CA LYS A 174 17.02 -4.70 8.37
C LYS A 174 16.41 -5.32 9.63
N GLU A 175 16.91 -4.97 10.81
CA GLU A 175 16.36 -5.43 12.08
C GLU A 175 14.92 -4.93 12.29
N ILE A 176 14.65 -3.66 11.96
CA ILE A 176 13.30 -3.07 12.04
C ILE A 176 12.36 -3.80 11.08
N LEU A 177 12.79 -4.03 9.84
CA LEU A 177 12.01 -4.77 8.84
C LEU A 177 11.65 -6.18 9.32
N GLU A 178 12.59 -6.91 9.88
CA GLU A 178 12.37 -8.25 10.41
C GLU A 178 11.37 -8.23 11.56
N ASN A 179 11.54 -7.32 12.52
CA ASN A 179 10.64 -7.20 13.67
C ASN A 179 9.21 -6.86 13.25
N ILE A 180 9.02 -5.86 12.38
CA ILE A 180 7.70 -5.46 11.89
C ILE A 180 7.03 -6.60 11.11
N THR A 181 7.79 -7.34 10.31
CA THR A 181 7.26 -8.49 9.57
C THR A 181 6.81 -9.60 10.52
N ASN A 182 7.60 -9.90 11.55
CA ASN A 182 7.24 -10.90 12.55
C ASN A 182 6.00 -10.49 13.35
N GLU A 183 5.88 -9.22 13.74
CA GLU A 183 4.70 -8.69 14.40
C GLU A 183 3.46 -8.76 13.51
N ALA A 184 3.60 -8.47 12.19
CA ALA A 184 2.50 -8.64 11.24
C ALA A 184 2.03 -10.11 11.16
N ILE A 185 2.97 -11.06 11.13
CA ILE A 185 2.65 -12.49 11.08
C ILE A 185 1.95 -12.94 12.38
N GLN A 186 2.37 -12.45 13.54
CA GLN A 186 1.75 -12.77 14.83
C GLN A 186 0.27 -12.35 14.90
N GLU A 187 -0.11 -11.22 14.32
CA GLU A 187 -1.52 -10.81 14.23
C GLU A 187 -2.42 -11.83 13.53
N LEU A 188 -1.82 -12.70 12.71
CA LEU A 188 -2.53 -13.72 11.96
C LEU A 188 -2.51 -15.11 12.63
N ASP A 189 -1.86 -15.28 13.77
CA ASP A 189 -1.68 -16.60 14.39
C ASP A 189 -3.00 -17.28 14.79
N LYS A 190 -3.97 -16.49 15.22
CA LYS A 190 -5.31 -16.96 15.58
C LYS A 190 -6.06 -17.63 14.41
N TYR A 191 -5.67 -17.38 13.19
CA TYR A 191 -6.32 -17.93 11.99
C TYR A 191 -5.72 -19.26 11.51
N GLY A 192 -4.56 -19.68 12.07
CA GLY A 192 -3.90 -20.93 11.72
C GLY A 192 -3.59 -21.04 10.23
N GLU A 193 -3.96 -22.16 9.63
CA GLU A 193 -3.71 -22.48 8.23
C GLU A 193 -4.45 -21.56 7.25
N LYS A 194 -5.58 -20.99 7.63
CA LYS A 194 -6.34 -20.06 6.79
C LYS A 194 -5.56 -18.80 6.43
N ALA A 195 -4.57 -18.43 7.24
CA ALA A 195 -3.74 -17.25 7.03
C ALA A 195 -2.39 -17.54 6.34
N ILE A 196 -2.12 -18.76 5.90
CA ILE A 196 -0.83 -19.16 5.29
C ILE A 196 -0.46 -18.19 4.16
N PHE A 197 -1.38 -17.90 3.24
CA PHE A 197 -1.12 -16.98 2.14
C PHE A 197 -0.64 -15.60 2.60
N LEU A 198 -1.33 -14.99 3.57
CA LEU A 198 -0.97 -13.67 4.09
C LEU A 198 0.36 -13.71 4.86
N LYS A 199 0.64 -14.77 5.60
CA LYS A 199 1.93 -14.96 6.27
C LYS A 199 3.08 -15.10 5.27
N GLU A 200 2.89 -15.88 4.21
CA GLU A 200 3.88 -16.02 3.14
C GLU A 200 4.05 -14.72 2.34
N LEU A 201 2.98 -13.95 2.13
CA LEU A 201 3.07 -12.62 1.52
C LEU A 201 3.93 -11.67 2.34
N ALA A 202 3.78 -11.65 3.67
CA ALA A 202 4.62 -10.83 4.56
C ALA A 202 6.10 -11.23 4.44
N LYS A 203 6.41 -12.53 4.46
CA LYS A 203 7.78 -13.04 4.25
C LYS A 203 8.32 -12.71 2.86
N TYR A 204 7.48 -12.78 1.83
CA TYR A 204 7.86 -12.41 0.48
C TYR A 204 8.25 -10.94 0.38
N ILE A 205 7.47 -10.04 1.00
CA ILE A 205 7.76 -8.59 1.05
C ILE A 205 9.12 -8.36 1.72
N GLN A 206 9.40 -9.00 2.84
CA GLN A 206 10.67 -8.92 3.56
C GLN A 206 11.85 -9.40 2.71
N ASN A 207 11.68 -10.51 1.98
CA ASN A 207 12.78 -11.23 1.32
C ASN A 207 12.93 -10.91 -0.18
N ARG A 208 12.03 -10.12 -0.79
CA ARG A 208 12.11 -9.78 -2.21
C ARG A 208 13.42 -9.06 -2.56
N ASN A 209 13.86 -9.26 -3.80
CA ASN A 209 15.10 -8.68 -4.33
C ASN A 209 14.84 -7.61 -5.40
N LYS A 210 13.56 -7.31 -5.64
CA LYS A 210 13.08 -6.35 -6.64
C LYS A 210 11.71 -5.78 -6.27
#